data_ad43c3e768b344a2374c065dd3f2dbb3
#
_entry.id   ad43c3e768b344a2374c065dd3f2dbb3
#
_cell.length_a   1.000
_cell.length_b   1.000
_cell.length_c   1.000
_cell.angle_alpha   90.00
_cell.angle_beta   90.00
_cell.angle_gamma   90.00
#
_symmetry.space_group_name_H-M   'P 1'
#
loop_
_entity.id
_entity.type
_entity.pdbx_description
1 polymer ?
#
loop_
_entity_poly.entity_id
_entity_poly.type
_entity_poly.pdbx_seq_one_letter_code
_entity_poly.pdbx_strand_id
1 'polypeptide(L)'
;YFIPDSVPAYQENDIMMAVSYLDRLARERDMPLVICIALGSNMGNRGKDGQLATYLDIVSRRRKRCSVAAVGNEANARHHFLGKIQPDMEYESVEVSVEENMPGFFIEMWANAPELYAVSVSSPTGEVLPKVPYRSGGRQEFVFIFEQTRVSIDYRLTGRRQGNQLIYLRFSNAAQGIWTINVYPQSIVTGDYNMWLPMRNFTSGNVFFLRSNPNHTITVPGNAGQVISTGGYNVANGGLYLDSG
;
A
#
# COMPACT_ATOMS: atom_id res chain seq x y z
N TYR A 1 -11.06 -0.58 -11.07
CA TYR A 1 -10.71 0.19 -9.87
C TYR A 1 -11.98 0.38 -9.05
N PHE A 2 -11.87 0.27 -7.72
CA PHE A 2 -13.00 0.44 -6.78
C PHE A 2 -13.03 1.86 -6.18
N ILE A 3 -12.38 2.82 -6.84
CA ILE A 3 -12.34 4.21 -6.38
C ILE A 3 -13.71 4.85 -6.68
N PRO A 4 -14.34 5.51 -5.70
CA PRO A 4 -15.58 6.22 -5.92
C PRO A 4 -15.41 7.33 -6.96
N ASP A 5 -16.38 7.51 -7.86
CA ASP A 5 -16.35 8.52 -8.94
C ASP A 5 -16.22 9.96 -8.42
N SER A 6 -16.64 10.20 -7.18
CA SER A 6 -16.53 11.51 -6.52
C SER A 6 -15.11 11.85 -6.03
N VAL A 7 -14.17 10.89 -6.05
CA VAL A 7 -12.81 11.08 -5.54
C VAL A 7 -11.86 11.35 -6.69
N PRO A 8 -11.21 12.53 -6.76
CA PRO A 8 -10.22 12.79 -7.78
C PRO A 8 -9.02 11.85 -7.60
N ALA A 9 -8.70 11.10 -8.62
CA ALA A 9 -7.57 10.19 -8.67
C ALA A 9 -6.66 10.55 -9.86
N TYR A 10 -5.36 10.56 -9.59
CA TYR A 10 -4.34 10.85 -10.59
C TYR A 10 -3.41 9.65 -10.75
N GLN A 11 -2.95 9.41 -11.96
CA GLN A 11 -1.95 8.39 -12.20
C GLN A 11 -0.56 8.92 -11.81
N GLU A 12 0.29 8.04 -11.31
CA GLU A 12 1.65 8.38 -10.89
C GLU A 12 2.49 9.00 -12.03
N ASN A 13 2.31 8.50 -13.25
CA ASN A 13 2.97 9.05 -14.44
C ASN A 13 2.54 10.48 -14.77
N ASP A 14 1.29 10.87 -14.49
CA ASP A 14 0.83 12.23 -14.72
C ASP A 14 1.53 13.22 -13.78
N ILE A 15 1.70 12.82 -12.53
CA ILE A 15 2.48 13.58 -11.54
C ILE A 15 3.93 13.72 -12.01
N MET A 16 4.56 12.63 -12.48
CA MET A 16 5.91 12.64 -12.98
C MET A 16 6.05 13.56 -14.21
N MET A 17 5.08 13.56 -15.13
CA MET A 17 5.06 14.45 -16.29
C MET A 17 4.92 15.92 -15.89
N ALA A 18 4.05 16.23 -14.92
CA ALA A 18 3.90 17.57 -14.38
C ALA A 18 5.21 18.09 -13.75
N VAL A 19 5.86 17.26 -12.93
CA VAL A 19 7.17 17.59 -12.34
C VAL A 19 8.23 17.79 -13.41
N SER A 20 8.27 16.95 -14.45
CA SER A 20 9.19 17.09 -15.58
C SER A 20 9.00 18.41 -16.32
N TYR A 21 7.75 18.78 -16.56
CA TYR A 21 7.40 20.04 -17.21
C TYR A 21 7.88 21.25 -16.40
N LEU A 22 7.59 21.26 -15.09
CA LEU A 22 8.00 22.35 -14.19
C LEU A 22 9.54 22.44 -14.09
N ASP A 23 10.24 21.32 -13.97
CA ASP A 23 11.71 21.27 -13.92
C ASP A 23 12.34 21.82 -15.20
N ARG A 24 11.75 21.51 -16.38
CA ARG A 24 12.19 22.07 -17.66
C ARG A 24 12.04 23.59 -17.71
N LEU A 25 10.86 24.11 -17.36
CA LEU A 25 10.62 25.57 -17.36
C LEU A 25 11.55 26.31 -16.40
N ALA A 26 11.78 25.73 -15.21
CA ALA A 26 12.67 26.33 -14.23
C ALA A 26 14.13 26.36 -14.71
N ARG A 27 14.57 25.35 -15.48
CA ARG A 27 15.91 25.34 -16.10
C ARG A 27 16.03 26.38 -17.22
N GLU A 28 15.04 26.46 -18.09
CA GLU A 28 15.01 27.43 -19.19
C GLU A 28 15.09 28.87 -18.69
N ARG A 29 14.56 29.15 -17.49
CA ARG A 29 14.53 30.47 -16.87
C ARG A 29 15.59 30.71 -15.79
N ASP A 30 16.46 29.75 -15.56
CA ASP A 30 17.45 29.71 -14.46
C ASP A 30 16.87 29.99 -13.08
N MET A 31 15.62 29.57 -12.82
CA MET A 31 14.91 29.81 -11.57
C MET A 31 15.03 28.64 -10.61
N PRO A 32 15.05 28.90 -9.29
CA PRO A 32 14.83 27.86 -8.30
C PRO A 32 13.39 27.32 -8.40
N LEU A 33 13.20 26.03 -8.07
CA LEU A 33 11.89 25.39 -8.09
C LEU A 33 11.66 24.65 -6.78
N VAL A 34 10.55 24.94 -6.13
CA VAL A 34 9.99 24.15 -5.03
C VAL A 34 8.71 23.50 -5.51
N ILE A 35 8.62 22.18 -5.35
CA ILE A 35 7.47 21.37 -5.74
C ILE A 35 6.78 20.90 -4.48
N CYS A 36 5.51 21.28 -4.29
CA CYS A 36 4.68 20.79 -3.19
C CYS A 36 3.70 19.74 -3.71
N ILE A 37 3.75 18.53 -3.15
CA ILE A 37 2.89 17.42 -3.51
C ILE A 37 2.00 17.09 -2.31
N ALA A 38 0.77 17.61 -2.33
CA ALA A 38 -0.26 17.38 -1.32
C ALA A 38 -1.15 16.17 -1.70
N LEU A 39 -0.57 15.17 -2.32
CA LEU A 39 -1.21 13.92 -2.76
C LEU A 39 -0.43 12.75 -2.19
N GLY A 40 -1.12 11.63 -2.00
CA GLY A 40 -0.48 10.44 -1.50
C GLY A 40 -1.17 9.16 -1.92
N SER A 41 -0.48 8.03 -1.72
CA SER A 41 -1.02 6.69 -1.93
C SER A 41 -0.46 5.72 -0.90
N ASN A 42 -1.31 4.81 -0.43
CA ASN A 42 -0.88 3.66 0.36
C ASN A 42 -0.27 2.55 -0.49
N MET A 43 -0.44 2.63 -1.81
CA MET A 43 -0.07 1.58 -2.75
C MET A 43 1.34 1.77 -3.29
N GLY A 44 1.91 0.67 -3.78
CA GLY A 44 3.22 0.63 -4.39
C GLY A 44 4.35 0.26 -3.42
N ASN A 45 5.53 0.07 -4.00
CA ASN A 45 6.72 -0.27 -3.22
C ASN A 45 7.11 0.90 -2.30
N ARG A 46 7.01 0.68 -1.00
CA ARG A 46 7.40 1.65 0.03
C ARG A 46 8.90 1.70 0.30
N GLY A 47 9.65 0.82 -0.34
CA GLY A 47 11.10 0.92 -0.42
C GLY A 47 11.55 2.06 -1.34
N LYS A 48 12.86 2.21 -1.47
CA LYS A 48 13.48 3.25 -2.32
C LYS A 48 13.31 3.04 -3.82
N ASP A 49 12.58 2.00 -4.25
CA ASP A 49 12.44 1.59 -5.65
C ASP A 49 11.10 1.99 -6.29
N GLY A 50 10.23 2.71 -5.57
CA GLY A 50 8.99 3.28 -6.12
C GLY A 50 9.32 4.25 -7.26
N GLN A 51 8.55 4.21 -8.36
CA GLN A 51 8.88 5.00 -9.56
C GLN A 51 8.82 6.50 -9.28
N LEU A 52 7.74 6.98 -8.69
CA LEU A 52 7.57 8.39 -8.34
C LEU A 52 8.60 8.84 -7.28
N ALA A 53 8.81 8.04 -6.24
CA ALA A 53 9.79 8.34 -5.21
C ALA A 53 11.21 8.45 -5.78
N THR A 54 11.61 7.48 -6.62
CA THR A 54 12.91 7.50 -7.31
C THR A 54 13.05 8.72 -8.23
N TYR A 55 11.98 9.06 -8.96
CA TYR A 55 11.99 10.21 -9.87
C TYR A 55 12.16 11.53 -9.10
N LEU A 56 11.41 11.70 -8.01
CA LEU A 56 11.52 12.89 -7.15
C LEU A 56 12.89 12.99 -6.48
N ASP A 57 13.48 11.86 -6.06
CA ASP A 57 14.85 11.83 -5.55
C ASP A 57 15.85 12.33 -6.58
N ILE A 58 15.72 11.93 -7.85
CA ILE A 58 16.58 12.40 -8.93
C ILE A 58 16.42 13.91 -9.17
N VAL A 59 15.18 14.40 -9.18
CA VAL A 59 14.91 15.84 -9.39
C VAL A 59 15.42 16.67 -8.22
N SER A 60 15.15 16.25 -6.98
CA SER A 60 15.50 16.98 -5.77
C SER A 60 17.01 17.04 -5.49
N ARG A 61 17.81 16.11 -6.04
CA ARG A 61 19.28 16.17 -5.98
C ARG A 61 19.88 17.26 -6.86
N ARG A 62 19.12 17.80 -7.78
CA ARG A 62 19.62 18.87 -8.68
C ARG A 62 19.70 20.19 -7.92
N ARG A 63 20.71 20.99 -8.27
CA ARG A 63 20.85 22.34 -7.72
C ARG A 63 19.60 23.19 -7.98
N LYS A 64 19.19 24.00 -7.01
CA LYS A 64 18.00 24.87 -7.05
C LYS A 64 16.69 24.07 -7.12
N ARG A 65 16.63 22.82 -6.65
CA ARG A 65 15.42 21.97 -6.62
C ARG A 65 15.13 21.53 -5.21
N CYS A 66 13.85 21.58 -4.84
CA CYS A 66 13.33 21.05 -3.59
C CYS A 66 11.96 20.44 -3.83
N SER A 67 11.72 19.24 -3.32
CA SER A 67 10.39 18.64 -3.30
C SER A 67 9.92 18.48 -1.86
N VAL A 68 8.66 18.79 -1.63
CA VAL A 68 7.98 18.67 -0.33
C VAL A 68 6.73 17.81 -0.55
N ALA A 69 6.49 16.83 0.29
CA ALA A 69 5.30 15.98 0.20
C ALA A 69 4.65 15.79 1.58
N ALA A 70 3.33 15.63 1.57
CA ALA A 70 2.60 15.27 2.77
C ALA A 70 2.86 13.80 3.16
N VAL A 71 2.93 13.52 4.46
CA VAL A 71 3.03 12.14 4.97
C VAL A 71 1.71 11.36 4.89
N GLY A 72 0.59 12.05 4.68
CA GLY A 72 -0.74 11.45 4.62
C GLY A 72 -1.49 11.48 5.94
N ASN A 73 -2.70 10.96 5.93
CA ASN A 73 -3.66 10.96 7.04
C ASN A 73 -4.12 9.52 7.39
N GLU A 74 -3.25 8.54 7.23
CA GLU A 74 -3.61 7.12 7.28
C GLU A 74 -3.24 6.42 8.60
N ALA A 75 -2.55 7.12 9.54
CA ALA A 75 -2.11 6.48 10.78
C ALA A 75 -3.27 5.87 11.59
N ASN A 76 -4.42 6.55 11.64
CA ASN A 76 -5.62 6.09 12.34
C ASN A 76 -6.66 5.41 11.43
N ALA A 77 -6.34 5.19 10.15
CA ALA A 77 -7.27 4.58 9.19
C ALA A 77 -7.43 3.07 9.38
N ARG A 78 -6.54 2.42 10.13
CA ARG A 78 -6.47 0.96 10.30
C ARG A 78 -6.21 0.21 8.97
N HIS A 79 -5.52 0.86 8.03
CA HIS A 79 -5.23 0.37 6.70
C HIS A 79 -3.85 -0.25 6.55
N HIS A 80 -3.11 -0.39 7.64
CA HIS A 80 -1.82 -1.06 7.65
C HIS A 80 -1.79 -2.19 8.68
N PHE A 81 -1.23 -3.33 8.30
CA PHE A 81 -0.92 -4.48 9.14
C PHE A 81 0.57 -4.79 9.06
N LEU A 82 1.21 -4.91 10.21
CA LEU A 82 2.58 -5.37 10.33
C LEU A 82 2.56 -6.81 10.85
N GLY A 83 2.99 -7.74 10.01
CA GLY A 83 3.08 -9.15 10.34
C GLY A 83 4.49 -9.60 10.66
N LYS A 84 4.56 -10.64 11.51
CA LYS A 84 5.81 -11.30 11.85
C LYS A 84 5.60 -12.78 12.14
N ILE A 85 6.04 -13.63 11.23
CA ILE A 85 5.95 -15.08 11.38
C ILE A 85 7.23 -15.59 12.04
N GLN A 86 7.08 -16.30 13.17
CA GLN A 86 8.18 -16.97 13.81
C GLN A 86 8.46 -18.32 13.09
N PRO A 87 9.71 -18.85 13.17
CA PRO A 87 10.07 -20.07 12.46
C PRO A 87 9.27 -21.33 12.86
N ASP A 88 8.66 -21.33 14.03
CA ASP A 88 7.82 -22.41 14.58
C ASP A 88 6.34 -22.28 14.24
N MET A 89 5.93 -21.14 13.66
CA MET A 89 4.54 -20.89 13.23
C MET A 89 4.28 -21.51 11.87
N GLU A 90 3.17 -22.25 11.74
CA GLU A 90 2.71 -22.74 10.45
C GLU A 90 2.20 -21.61 9.55
N TYR A 91 1.47 -20.68 10.13
CA TYR A 91 0.94 -19.46 9.45
C TYR A 91 0.57 -18.37 10.47
N GLU A 92 0.40 -17.17 10.00
CA GLU A 92 -0.21 -16.06 10.74
C GLU A 92 -1.55 -15.68 10.10
N SER A 93 -2.59 -15.54 10.93
CA SER A 93 -3.93 -15.11 10.48
C SER A 93 -4.07 -13.60 10.56
N VAL A 94 -4.50 -13.01 9.45
CA VAL A 94 -4.78 -11.58 9.31
C VAL A 94 -6.26 -11.39 9.04
N GLU A 95 -6.95 -10.75 9.97
CA GLU A 95 -8.38 -10.51 9.90
C GLU A 95 -8.68 -9.13 9.33
N VAL A 96 -9.57 -9.11 8.33
CA VAL A 96 -10.02 -7.91 7.63
C VAL A 96 -11.52 -7.78 7.80
N SER A 97 -11.96 -6.70 8.43
CA SER A 97 -13.38 -6.38 8.56
C SER A 97 -13.85 -5.66 7.31
N VAL A 98 -14.92 -6.16 6.71
CA VAL A 98 -15.60 -5.56 5.56
C VAL A 98 -17.01 -5.19 6.00
N GLU A 99 -17.36 -3.91 5.89
CA GLU A 99 -18.69 -3.42 6.19
C GLU A 99 -19.64 -3.51 4.97
N GLU A 100 -20.89 -3.16 5.16
CA GLU A 100 -21.93 -3.23 4.12
C GLU A 100 -21.59 -2.38 2.88
N ASN A 101 -22.14 -2.78 1.74
CA ASN A 101 -22.05 -2.05 0.47
C ASN A 101 -20.63 -1.85 -0.06
N MET A 102 -19.71 -2.82 0.20
CA MET A 102 -18.38 -2.80 -0.36
C MET A 102 -18.37 -3.47 -1.76
N PRO A 103 -18.30 -2.71 -2.86
CA PRO A 103 -18.26 -3.29 -4.21
C PRO A 103 -16.98 -4.08 -4.46
N GLY A 104 -15.91 -3.74 -3.72
CA GLY A 104 -14.65 -4.42 -3.76
C GLY A 104 -13.52 -3.59 -3.17
N PHE A 105 -12.43 -4.27 -2.88
CA PHE A 105 -11.18 -3.67 -2.40
C PHE A 105 -9.99 -4.52 -2.83
N PHE A 106 -8.80 -4.06 -2.53
CA PHE A 106 -7.60 -4.84 -2.73
C PHE A 106 -6.62 -4.64 -1.58
N ILE A 107 -5.73 -5.59 -1.42
CA ILE A 107 -4.65 -5.56 -0.43
C ILE A 107 -3.33 -5.80 -1.16
N GLU A 108 -2.35 -4.98 -0.87
CA GLU A 108 -0.96 -5.26 -1.24
C GLU A 108 -0.22 -5.80 -0.02
N MET A 109 0.25 -7.03 -0.11
CA MET A 109 1.19 -7.60 0.85
C MET A 109 2.60 -7.53 0.28
N TRP A 110 3.48 -6.90 1.02
CA TRP A 110 4.87 -6.71 0.64
C TRP A 110 5.82 -7.40 1.62
N ALA A 111 6.77 -8.14 1.07
CA ALA A 111 7.86 -8.73 1.81
C ALA A 111 9.20 -8.40 1.15
N ASN A 112 10.18 -8.01 1.96
CA ASN A 112 11.53 -7.74 1.46
C ASN A 112 12.26 -9.04 1.20
N ALA A 113 13.04 -9.10 0.10
CA ALA A 113 13.88 -10.27 -0.14
C ALA A 113 14.85 -10.53 1.03
N PRO A 114 15.08 -11.78 1.42
CA PRO A 114 14.71 -13.03 0.72
C PRO A 114 13.36 -13.63 1.18
N GLU A 115 12.53 -12.88 1.90
CA GLU A 115 11.27 -13.37 2.42
C GLU A 115 10.32 -13.79 1.29
N LEU A 116 9.73 -14.99 1.38
CA LEU A 116 8.71 -15.50 0.48
C LEU A 116 7.57 -16.12 1.25
N TYR A 117 6.36 -15.77 0.86
CA TYR A 117 5.12 -16.21 1.49
C TYR A 117 4.14 -16.76 0.47
N ALA A 118 3.23 -17.57 0.96
CA ALA A 118 2.00 -17.99 0.29
C ALA A 118 0.80 -17.57 1.14
N VAL A 119 -0.38 -17.50 0.55
CA VAL A 119 -1.59 -17.12 1.27
C VAL A 119 -2.74 -18.11 1.03
N SER A 120 -3.66 -18.20 1.99
CA SER A 120 -5.02 -18.73 1.83
C SER A 120 -6.02 -17.67 2.26
N VAL A 121 -7.27 -17.80 1.86
CA VAL A 121 -8.34 -16.86 2.23
C VAL A 121 -9.53 -17.64 2.72
N SER A 122 -10.08 -17.24 3.87
CA SER A 122 -11.34 -17.78 4.41
C SER A 122 -12.40 -16.68 4.41
N SER A 123 -13.60 -17.04 3.99
CA SER A 123 -14.76 -16.15 3.97
C SER A 123 -15.41 -16.01 5.35
N PRO A 124 -16.30 -15.01 5.55
CA PRO A 124 -17.04 -14.84 6.78
C PRO A 124 -17.92 -16.04 7.15
N THR A 125 -18.40 -16.83 6.17
CA THR A 125 -19.20 -18.04 6.42
C THR A 125 -18.36 -19.31 6.59
N GLY A 126 -17.04 -19.22 6.45
CA GLY A 126 -16.12 -20.33 6.66
C GLY A 126 -15.75 -21.09 5.38
N GLU A 127 -16.16 -20.64 4.19
CA GLU A 127 -15.64 -21.19 2.95
C GLU A 127 -14.16 -20.82 2.79
N VAL A 128 -13.32 -21.78 2.35
CA VAL A 128 -11.87 -21.61 2.33
C VAL A 128 -11.33 -21.77 0.92
N LEU A 129 -10.65 -20.73 0.43
CA LEU A 129 -9.68 -20.86 -0.65
C LEU A 129 -8.40 -21.47 -0.07
N PRO A 130 -8.01 -22.69 -0.46
CA PRO A 130 -6.83 -23.34 0.09
C PRO A 130 -5.54 -22.57 -0.24
N LYS A 131 -4.47 -22.90 0.47
CA LYS A 131 -3.14 -22.31 0.29
C LYS A 131 -2.74 -22.25 -1.19
N VAL A 132 -2.57 -21.05 -1.70
CA VAL A 132 -2.09 -20.77 -3.06
C VAL A 132 -0.57 -20.63 -3.01
N PRO A 133 0.19 -21.61 -3.51
CA PRO A 133 1.65 -21.53 -3.51
C PRO A 133 2.13 -20.43 -4.44
N TYR A 134 3.27 -19.82 -4.09
CA TYR A 134 3.91 -18.83 -4.93
C TYR A 134 4.23 -19.41 -6.32
N ARG A 135 3.76 -18.70 -7.36
CA ARG A 135 4.17 -18.90 -8.75
C ARG A 135 4.38 -17.53 -9.39
N SER A 136 5.59 -17.26 -9.84
CA SER A 136 5.90 -15.99 -10.50
C SER A 136 5.03 -15.81 -11.74
N GLY A 137 4.31 -14.66 -11.80
CA GLY A 137 3.46 -14.29 -12.94
C GLY A 137 2.14 -15.07 -13.07
N GLY A 138 1.75 -15.81 -12.04
CA GLY A 138 0.48 -16.53 -12.01
C GLY A 138 -0.60 -15.74 -11.28
N ARG A 139 -1.70 -15.40 -11.96
CA ARG A 139 -2.95 -14.93 -11.33
C ARG A 139 -3.87 -16.12 -11.14
N GLN A 140 -4.38 -16.27 -9.92
CA GLN A 140 -5.42 -17.24 -9.61
C GLN A 140 -6.68 -16.52 -9.18
N GLU A 141 -7.83 -17.02 -9.66
CA GLU A 141 -9.14 -16.50 -9.29
C GLU A 141 -9.95 -17.60 -8.63
N PHE A 142 -10.68 -17.23 -7.59
CA PHE A 142 -11.58 -18.09 -6.86
C PHE A 142 -12.89 -17.34 -6.60
N VAL A 143 -14.02 -18.05 -6.67
CA VAL A 143 -15.35 -17.50 -6.35
C VAL A 143 -15.86 -18.22 -5.12
N PHE A 144 -16.07 -17.48 -4.04
CA PHE A 144 -16.75 -17.93 -2.84
C PHE A 144 -18.24 -18.03 -3.14
N ILE A 145 -18.78 -19.24 -3.04
CA ILE A 145 -20.13 -19.56 -3.54
C ILE A 145 -21.20 -18.91 -2.68
N PHE A 146 -21.04 -18.94 -1.37
CA PHE A 146 -22.04 -18.41 -0.45
C PHE A 146 -22.08 -16.87 -0.48
N GLU A 147 -20.91 -16.24 -0.49
CA GLU A 147 -20.78 -14.78 -0.51
C GLU A 147 -20.89 -14.17 -1.91
N GLN A 148 -20.82 -14.98 -2.96
CA GLN A 148 -20.72 -14.51 -4.34
C GLN A 148 -19.53 -13.54 -4.55
N THR A 149 -18.55 -13.63 -3.69
CA THR A 149 -17.34 -12.80 -3.73
C THR A 149 -16.27 -13.45 -4.58
N ARG A 150 -15.70 -12.70 -5.51
CA ARG A 150 -14.55 -13.14 -6.31
C ARG A 150 -13.28 -12.62 -5.68
N VAL A 151 -12.35 -13.53 -5.41
CA VAL A 151 -10.99 -13.18 -4.93
C VAL A 151 -9.98 -13.58 -5.99
N SER A 152 -9.12 -12.65 -6.38
CA SER A 152 -7.96 -12.94 -7.23
C SER A 152 -6.66 -12.67 -6.48
N ILE A 153 -5.70 -13.58 -6.64
CA ILE A 153 -4.38 -13.51 -6.02
C ILE A 153 -3.33 -13.49 -7.14
N ASP A 154 -2.47 -12.47 -7.13
CA ASP A 154 -1.40 -12.30 -8.10
C ASP A 154 -0.06 -12.16 -7.35
N TYR A 155 0.90 -12.99 -7.71
CA TYR A 155 2.24 -13.00 -7.11
C TYR A 155 3.26 -12.38 -8.06
N ARG A 156 4.00 -11.41 -7.56
CA ARG A 156 5.05 -10.72 -8.32
C ARG A 156 6.34 -10.62 -7.51
N LEU A 157 7.46 -10.79 -8.17
CA LEU A 157 8.75 -10.31 -7.65
C LEU A 157 9.03 -8.96 -8.29
N THR A 158 9.20 -7.95 -7.46
CA THR A 158 9.38 -6.57 -7.91
C THR A 158 10.72 -6.02 -7.43
N GLY A 159 11.20 -5.00 -8.12
CA GLY A 159 12.48 -4.36 -7.80
C GLY A 159 13.62 -4.80 -8.70
N ARG A 160 14.35 -3.81 -9.20
CA ARG A 160 15.51 -4.05 -10.10
C ARG A 160 16.70 -4.71 -9.40
N ARG A 161 16.78 -4.64 -8.07
CA ARG A 161 17.95 -5.06 -7.31
C ARG A 161 17.68 -6.03 -6.15
N GLN A 162 16.46 -6.07 -5.62
CA GLN A 162 16.18 -6.78 -4.36
C GLN A 162 15.15 -7.91 -4.47
N GLY A 163 14.32 -7.94 -5.52
CA GLY A 163 13.35 -9.02 -5.73
C GLY A 163 12.28 -9.11 -4.65
N ASN A 164 11.81 -7.98 -4.12
CA ASN A 164 10.75 -7.96 -3.10
C ASN A 164 9.50 -8.67 -3.61
N GLN A 165 8.87 -9.46 -2.77
CA GLN A 165 7.61 -10.11 -3.09
C GLN A 165 6.45 -9.14 -2.90
N LEU A 166 5.60 -9.03 -3.92
CA LEU A 166 4.26 -8.47 -3.84
C LEU A 166 3.25 -9.59 -4.01
N ILE A 167 2.34 -9.73 -3.06
CA ILE A 167 1.12 -10.51 -3.19
C ILE A 167 -0.03 -9.52 -3.28
N TYR A 168 -0.70 -9.49 -4.42
CA TYR A 168 -1.82 -8.60 -4.69
C TYR A 168 -3.12 -9.40 -4.60
N LEU A 169 -3.93 -9.11 -3.56
CA LEU A 169 -5.23 -9.73 -3.35
C LEU A 169 -6.30 -8.72 -3.75
N ARG A 170 -7.21 -9.12 -4.64
CA ARG A 170 -8.36 -8.31 -5.05
C ARG A 170 -9.65 -9.03 -4.70
N PHE A 171 -10.52 -8.34 -4.01
CA PHE A 171 -11.87 -8.76 -3.66
C PHE A 171 -12.87 -7.97 -4.50
N SER A 172 -13.74 -8.65 -5.24
CA SER A 172 -14.79 -8.06 -6.03
C SER A 172 -16.12 -8.57 -5.52
N ASN A 173 -17.10 -7.68 -5.38
CA ASN A 173 -18.39 -7.97 -4.73
C ASN A 173 -18.16 -8.54 -3.32
N ALA A 174 -17.41 -7.79 -2.51
CA ALA A 174 -16.97 -8.26 -1.20
C ALA A 174 -18.15 -8.30 -0.22
N ALA A 175 -18.51 -9.50 0.22
CA ALA A 175 -19.52 -9.67 1.25
C ALA A 175 -19.07 -9.11 2.60
N GLN A 176 -20.03 -8.55 3.32
CA GLN A 176 -19.87 -8.07 4.69
C GLN A 176 -19.40 -9.19 5.63
N GLY A 177 -18.53 -8.86 6.55
CA GLY A 177 -18.06 -9.75 7.60
C GLY A 177 -16.54 -9.73 7.77
N ILE A 178 -16.04 -10.72 8.49
CA ILE A 178 -14.61 -10.86 8.76
C ILE A 178 -14.02 -11.86 7.77
N TRP A 179 -13.15 -11.36 6.90
CA TRP A 179 -12.33 -12.17 6.01
C TRP A 179 -11.00 -12.47 6.69
N THR A 180 -10.54 -13.70 6.59
CA THR A 180 -9.26 -14.13 7.16
C THR A 180 -8.28 -14.49 6.06
N ILE A 181 -7.11 -13.85 6.08
CA ILE A 181 -6.00 -14.16 5.20
C ILE A 181 -4.94 -14.88 6.04
N ASN A 182 -4.69 -16.16 5.76
CA ASN A 182 -3.61 -16.87 6.41
C ASN A 182 -2.35 -16.76 5.58
N VAL A 183 -1.27 -16.28 6.19
CA VAL A 183 0.04 -16.08 5.58
C VAL A 183 0.96 -17.21 5.99
N TYR A 184 1.47 -17.96 5.03
CA TYR A 184 2.33 -19.13 5.22
C TYR A 184 3.76 -18.80 4.83
N PRO A 185 4.75 -19.06 5.67
CA PRO A 185 6.15 -18.93 5.29
C PRO A 185 6.52 -19.98 4.23
N GLN A 186 7.23 -19.56 3.18
CA GLN A 186 7.84 -20.47 2.22
C GLN A 186 9.37 -20.42 2.30
N SER A 187 9.92 -19.24 2.48
CA SER A 187 11.33 -18.99 2.78
C SER A 187 11.37 -17.72 3.62
N ILE A 188 11.85 -17.83 4.84
CA ILE A 188 11.93 -16.70 5.78
C ILE A 188 13.28 -16.64 6.46
N VAL A 189 13.73 -15.42 6.75
CA VAL A 189 14.92 -15.11 7.55
C VAL A 189 14.51 -14.28 8.75
N THR A 190 13.77 -13.19 8.55
CA THR A 190 13.24 -12.33 9.62
C THR A 190 11.78 -12.62 9.92
N GLY A 191 11.04 -13.11 8.93
CA GLY A 191 9.62 -13.39 9.01
C GLY A 191 8.74 -12.15 8.90
N ASP A 192 9.32 -10.97 8.57
CA ASP A 192 8.61 -9.71 8.54
C ASP A 192 7.88 -9.50 7.19
N TYR A 193 6.65 -9.00 7.25
CA TYR A 193 5.89 -8.58 6.09
C TYR A 193 4.92 -7.45 6.45
N ASN A 194 4.44 -6.74 5.46
CA ASN A 194 3.46 -5.67 5.65
C ASN A 194 2.30 -5.83 4.69
N MET A 195 1.10 -5.44 5.12
CA MET A 195 -0.07 -5.35 4.27
C MET A 195 -0.66 -3.95 4.31
N TRP A 196 -1.07 -3.46 3.15
CA TRP A 196 -1.76 -2.18 3.05
C TRP A 196 -3.07 -2.32 2.28
N LEU A 197 -4.11 -1.68 2.80
CA LEU A 197 -5.34 -1.35 2.10
C LEU A 197 -5.18 -0.01 1.36
N PRO A 198 -6.00 0.29 0.34
CA PRO A 198 -6.05 1.61 -0.26
C PRO A 198 -6.33 2.69 0.79
N MET A 199 -5.99 3.93 0.48
CA MET A 199 -6.37 5.07 1.32
C MET A 199 -7.87 5.11 1.56
N ARG A 200 -8.28 5.60 2.74
CA ARG A 200 -9.69 5.68 3.16
C ARG A 200 -10.61 6.27 2.08
N ASN A 201 -10.16 7.32 1.40
CA ASN A 201 -10.96 7.97 0.36
C ASN A 201 -11.03 7.17 -0.95
N PHE A 202 -10.22 6.14 -1.11
CA PHE A 202 -10.21 5.27 -2.29
C PHE A 202 -10.94 3.95 -2.08
N THR A 203 -11.66 3.83 -0.97
CA THR A 203 -12.59 2.74 -0.71
C THR A 203 -14.02 3.28 -0.69
N SER A 204 -14.98 2.55 -1.29
CA SER A 204 -16.39 2.95 -1.33
C SER A 204 -17.13 2.68 -0.02
N GLY A 205 -16.50 2.01 0.93
CA GLY A 205 -17.04 1.65 2.22
C GLY A 205 -15.91 1.38 3.20
N ASN A 206 -16.27 0.98 4.41
CA ASN A 206 -15.29 0.71 5.44
C ASN A 206 -14.72 -0.69 5.32
N VAL A 207 -13.43 -0.77 5.09
CA VAL A 207 -12.63 -1.99 5.16
C VAL A 207 -11.38 -1.69 5.97
N PHE A 208 -11.06 -2.54 6.94
CA PHE A 208 -9.91 -2.30 7.80
C PHE A 208 -9.38 -3.59 8.45
N PHE A 209 -8.12 -3.56 8.83
CA PHE A 209 -7.51 -4.64 9.61
C PHE A 209 -7.98 -4.59 11.07
N LEU A 210 -8.44 -5.72 11.63
CA LEU A 210 -8.84 -5.80 13.03
C LEU A 210 -7.65 -5.52 13.97
N ARG A 211 -6.47 -6.06 13.63
CA ARG A 211 -5.21 -5.83 14.32
C ARG A 211 -4.31 -4.92 13.46
N SER A 212 -4.68 -3.66 13.34
CA SER A 212 -3.92 -2.68 12.57
C SER A 212 -2.68 -2.17 13.31
N ASN A 213 -1.69 -1.68 12.55
CA ASN A 213 -0.51 -1.01 13.09
C ASN A 213 -0.42 0.43 12.54
N PRO A 214 -0.35 1.47 13.38
CA PRO A 214 -0.30 2.86 12.93
C PRO A 214 1.07 3.30 12.39
N ASN A 215 2.11 2.50 12.61
CA ASN A 215 3.43 2.78 12.08
C ASN A 215 3.50 2.42 10.58
N HIS A 216 4.47 2.98 9.86
CA HIS A 216 4.69 2.76 8.43
C HIS A 216 3.51 3.19 7.54
N THR A 217 2.81 4.25 7.95
CA THR A 217 1.64 4.80 7.25
C THR A 217 1.96 6.04 6.42
N ILE A 218 3.22 6.49 6.40
CA ILE A 218 3.66 7.56 5.47
C ILE A 218 3.30 7.15 4.04
N THR A 219 2.52 7.99 3.37
CA THR A 219 2.09 7.74 1.99
C THR A 219 3.20 8.01 0.97
N VAL A 220 3.16 7.33 -0.16
CA VAL A 220 4.01 7.63 -1.33
C VAL A 220 3.49 8.93 -1.96
N PRO A 221 4.32 9.95 -2.26
CA PRO A 221 5.79 9.92 -2.26
C PRO A 221 6.47 10.51 -1.01
N GLY A 222 5.78 10.73 0.08
CA GLY A 222 6.37 11.23 1.32
C GLY A 222 7.48 10.35 1.88
N ASN A 223 7.55 9.06 1.49
CA ASN A 223 8.61 8.13 1.85
C ASN A 223 9.90 8.24 1.02
N ALA A 224 9.96 9.15 0.06
CA ALA A 224 11.15 9.34 -0.79
C ALA A 224 12.33 9.93 -0.01
N GLY A 225 13.55 9.52 -0.36
CA GLY A 225 14.74 9.82 0.44
C GLY A 225 15.26 11.26 0.34
N GLN A 226 14.89 12.00 -0.72
CA GLN A 226 15.32 13.39 -0.98
C GLN A 226 14.15 14.38 -0.97
N VAL A 227 12.98 13.92 -0.55
CA VAL A 227 11.78 14.75 -0.39
C VAL A 227 11.65 15.17 1.06
N ILE A 228 11.27 16.40 1.32
CA ILE A 228 10.92 16.88 2.66
C ILE A 228 9.51 16.38 2.98
N SER A 229 9.41 15.46 3.92
CA SER A 229 8.12 14.93 4.36
C SER A 229 7.54 15.81 5.45
N THR A 230 6.29 16.24 5.28
CA THR A 230 5.60 17.12 6.24
C THR A 230 4.45 16.38 6.90
N GLY A 231 4.50 16.26 8.24
CA GLY A 231 3.45 15.71 9.08
C GLY A 231 2.75 16.80 9.90
N GLY A 232 1.61 16.43 10.50
CA GLY A 232 0.82 17.30 11.35
C GLY A 232 1.13 17.09 12.84
N TYR A 233 1.03 18.16 13.63
CA TYR A 233 1.03 18.08 15.08
C TYR A 233 -0.08 18.97 15.67
N ASN A 234 -0.51 18.63 16.88
CA ASN A 234 -1.51 19.40 17.59
C ASN A 234 -0.83 20.59 18.31
N VAL A 235 -1.16 21.80 17.90
CA VAL A 235 -0.58 23.04 18.42
C VAL A 235 -0.88 23.22 19.93
N ALA A 236 -2.03 22.73 20.41
CA ALA A 236 -2.46 22.94 21.79
C ALA A 236 -1.63 22.13 22.81
N ASN A 237 -1.15 20.95 22.44
CA ASN A 237 -0.44 20.05 23.35
C ASN A 237 0.93 19.61 22.85
N GLY A 238 1.35 20.03 21.64
CA GLY A 238 2.61 19.63 21.02
C GLY A 238 2.71 18.15 20.62
N GLY A 239 1.64 17.38 20.78
CA GLY A 239 1.58 15.97 20.42
C GLY A 239 1.42 15.74 18.92
N LEU A 240 1.70 14.53 18.45
CA LEU A 240 1.45 14.13 17.07
C LEU A 240 -0.07 14.23 16.78
N TYR A 241 -0.38 14.68 15.58
CA TYR A 241 -1.75 14.59 15.08
C TYR A 241 -2.08 13.12 14.80
N LEU A 242 -3.19 12.62 15.35
CA LEU A 242 -3.50 11.18 15.37
C LEU A 242 -3.58 10.53 14.00
N ASP A 243 -3.98 11.30 12.98
CA ASP A 243 -4.08 10.80 11.61
C ASP A 243 -2.77 10.96 10.82
N SER A 244 -1.77 11.69 11.35
CA SER A 244 -0.50 11.92 10.64
C SER A 244 0.29 10.62 10.47
N GLY A 245 0.63 10.29 9.22
CA GLY A 245 1.44 9.13 8.87
C GLY A 245 2.89 9.21 9.29
#